data_1c0acf085159f9099da885ab37b2a968
#
_entry.id   1c0acf085159f9099da885ab37b2a968
#
_cell.length_a   1.000
_cell.length_b   1.000
_cell.length_c   1.000
_cell.angle_alpha   90.00
_cell.angle_beta   90.00
_cell.angle_gamma   90.00
#
_symmetry.space_group_name_H-M   'P 1'
#
loop_
_entity.id
_entity.type
_entity.pdbx_description
1 polymer ?
#
loop_
_entity_poly.entity_id
_entity_poly.type
_entity_poly.pdbx_seq_one_letter_code
_entity_poly.pdbx_strand_id
1 'polypeptide(L)'
;MAFVPAPGYQPTYNLTLPYHNPIPGGLRVGMSIYMQGVASEHMKRFFVNFEVGQGQGADVAFHFNPRFDGWDKVVLNSKQNGSWGNEERKMSMPFHKGAAFELVFMVMMEHFKVVVNGTPFHEFKHRIPLQMVTHLHVDGDLMLQSINFIGGQPPSNQMPMPAKAYPSPGQ
;
A
#
# COMPACT_ATOMS: atom_id res chain seq x y z
N MET A 1 2.17 -26.99 -0.49
CA MET A 1 3.42 -26.87 0.15
C MET A 1 3.36 -25.85 1.25
N ALA A 2 4.05 -26.08 2.28
CA ALA A 2 4.00 -25.20 3.43
C ALA A 2 4.78 -23.92 3.16
N PHE A 3 4.22 -22.81 3.53
CA PHE A 3 4.88 -21.53 3.44
C PHE A 3 5.62 -21.27 4.76
N VAL A 4 6.90 -20.97 4.66
CA VAL A 4 7.72 -20.66 5.84
C VAL A 4 8.09 -19.19 5.76
N PRO A 5 7.53 -18.34 6.63
CA PRO A 5 7.85 -16.90 6.56
C PRO A 5 9.27 -16.63 7.01
N ALA A 6 9.85 -15.57 6.47
CA ALA A 6 11.15 -15.09 6.91
C ALA A 6 11.06 -14.63 8.37
N PRO A 7 12.18 -14.63 9.09
CA PRO A 7 12.17 -14.12 10.47
C PRO A 7 11.59 -12.72 10.54
N GLY A 8 10.70 -12.49 11.48
CA GLY A 8 10.03 -11.21 11.65
C GLY A 8 8.86 -10.99 10.71
N TYR A 9 8.60 -11.90 9.82
CA TYR A 9 7.52 -11.80 8.87
C TYR A 9 6.28 -12.48 9.46
N GLN A 10 5.19 -11.76 9.54
CA GLN A 10 3.98 -12.26 10.18
C GLN A 10 2.80 -12.15 9.21
N PRO A 11 2.67 -13.11 8.29
CA PRO A 11 1.56 -13.05 7.33
C PRO A 11 0.23 -13.27 8.03
N THR A 12 -0.76 -12.49 7.62
CA THR A 12 -2.14 -12.65 8.08
C THR A 12 -2.96 -13.12 6.89
N TYR A 13 -3.74 -14.18 7.07
CA TYR A 13 -4.47 -14.80 5.98
C TYR A 13 -5.97 -14.59 6.11
N ASN A 14 -6.66 -14.56 4.98
CA ASN A 14 -8.12 -14.48 4.91
C ASN A 14 -8.65 -13.26 5.65
N LEU A 15 -8.16 -12.10 5.25
CA LEU A 15 -8.52 -10.85 5.88
C LEU A 15 -9.95 -10.46 5.53
N THR A 16 -10.65 -9.92 6.52
CA THR A 16 -12.03 -9.43 6.32
C THR A 16 -12.00 -8.08 5.59
N LEU A 17 -12.91 -7.91 4.65
CA LEU A 17 -13.11 -6.63 3.97
C LEU A 17 -14.35 -5.93 4.52
N PRO A 18 -14.36 -4.61 4.59
CA PRO A 18 -13.21 -3.75 4.28
C PRO A 18 -12.08 -3.93 5.28
N TYR A 19 -10.86 -3.92 4.77
CA TYR A 19 -9.68 -3.88 5.63
C TYR A 19 -9.35 -2.40 5.83
N HIS A 20 -9.42 -1.92 7.06
CA HIS A 20 -9.18 -0.51 7.34
C HIS A 20 -8.48 -0.39 8.68
N ASN A 21 -7.17 -0.42 8.66
CA ASN A 21 -6.37 -0.53 9.87
C ASN A 21 -5.17 0.40 9.86
N PRO A 22 -4.66 0.75 11.04
CA PRO A 22 -3.43 1.53 11.12
C PRO A 22 -2.26 0.78 10.46
N ILE A 23 -1.38 1.54 9.85
CA ILE A 23 -0.10 1.02 9.37
C ILE A 23 0.85 1.07 10.55
N PRO A 24 1.42 -0.08 10.97
CA PRO A 24 2.27 -0.08 12.16
C PRO A 24 3.44 0.89 12.01
N GLY A 25 3.50 1.88 12.89
CA GLY A 25 4.54 2.89 12.85
C GLY A 25 4.41 3.92 11.75
N GLY A 26 3.34 3.87 10.94
CA GLY A 26 3.15 4.78 9.81
C GLY A 26 4.04 4.44 8.62
N LEU A 27 3.98 5.26 7.57
CA LEU A 27 4.82 5.05 6.40
C LEU A 27 6.22 5.61 6.60
N ARG A 28 7.20 4.93 6.04
CA ARG A 28 8.60 5.35 6.06
C ARG A 28 9.22 5.01 4.73
N VAL A 29 10.17 5.83 4.28
CA VAL A 29 10.95 5.53 3.07
C VAL A 29 11.69 4.20 3.28
N GLY A 30 11.64 3.35 2.28
CA GLY A 30 12.24 2.02 2.33
C GLY A 30 11.30 0.92 2.77
N MET A 31 10.08 1.27 3.22
CA MET A 31 9.08 0.29 3.58
C MET A 31 8.42 -0.27 2.33
N SER A 32 8.09 -1.55 2.36
CA SER A 32 7.26 -2.18 1.32
C SER A 32 6.00 -2.73 1.97
N ILE A 33 4.87 -2.50 1.33
CA ILE A 33 3.60 -3.11 1.71
C ILE A 33 3.34 -4.22 0.71
N TYR A 34 3.38 -5.45 1.19
CA TYR A 34 3.32 -6.64 0.37
C TYR A 34 1.96 -7.30 0.55
N MET A 35 1.16 -7.32 -0.52
CA MET A 35 -0.20 -7.84 -0.47
C MET A 35 -0.36 -9.04 -1.38
N GLN A 36 -1.11 -10.03 -0.92
CA GLN A 36 -1.52 -11.17 -1.73
C GLN A 36 -3.03 -11.27 -1.70
N GLY A 37 -3.62 -11.53 -2.84
CA GLY A 37 -5.05 -11.66 -2.94
C GLY A 37 -5.47 -12.38 -4.21
N VAL A 38 -6.77 -12.45 -4.41
CA VAL A 38 -7.37 -13.04 -5.61
C VAL A 38 -8.41 -12.06 -6.12
N ALA A 39 -8.28 -11.67 -7.37
CA ALA A 39 -9.30 -10.83 -8.01
C ALA A 39 -10.55 -11.70 -8.21
N SER A 40 -11.72 -11.16 -7.85
CA SER A 40 -12.97 -11.90 -8.01
C SER A 40 -13.20 -12.27 -9.48
N GLU A 41 -13.84 -13.40 -9.73
CA GLU A 41 -14.19 -13.82 -11.09
C GLU A 41 -15.09 -12.79 -11.79
N HIS A 42 -15.88 -12.07 -11.01
CA HIS A 42 -16.80 -11.05 -11.54
C HIS A 42 -16.37 -9.66 -11.12
N MET A 43 -15.06 -9.47 -10.95
CA MET A 43 -14.54 -8.21 -10.48
C MET A 43 -14.93 -7.05 -11.39
N LYS A 44 -15.47 -6.00 -10.78
CA LYS A 44 -15.67 -4.72 -11.43
C LYS A 44 -14.55 -3.76 -11.03
N ARG A 45 -14.29 -3.63 -9.73
CA ARG A 45 -13.19 -2.81 -9.23
C ARG A 45 -12.83 -3.17 -7.81
N PHE A 46 -11.59 -2.86 -7.43
CA PHE A 46 -11.22 -2.78 -6.03
C PHE A 46 -10.30 -1.55 -5.85
N PHE A 47 -10.02 -1.21 -4.61
CA PHE A 47 -9.09 -0.13 -4.36
C PHE A 47 -8.18 -0.44 -3.17
N VAL A 48 -7.04 0.23 -3.16
CA VAL A 48 -6.14 0.30 -2.03
C VAL A 48 -5.90 1.77 -1.78
N ASN A 49 -6.22 2.24 -0.59
CA ASN A 49 -6.03 3.64 -0.21
C ASN A 49 -5.03 3.76 0.92
N PHE A 50 -4.16 4.75 0.80
CA PHE A 50 -3.27 5.19 1.87
C PHE A 50 -3.88 6.48 2.42
N GLU A 51 -4.36 6.44 3.67
CA GLU A 51 -5.22 7.49 4.21
C GLU A 51 -4.56 8.25 5.35
N VAL A 52 -4.94 9.51 5.47
CA VAL A 52 -4.50 10.38 6.55
C VAL A 52 -5.58 10.36 7.61
N GLY A 53 -5.36 9.56 8.65
CA GLY A 53 -6.37 9.39 9.69
C GLY A 53 -7.39 8.35 9.32
N GLN A 54 -8.38 8.17 10.20
CA GLN A 54 -9.35 7.09 10.08
C GLN A 54 -10.75 7.60 9.82
N GLY A 55 -11.00 8.87 10.02
CA GLY A 55 -12.35 9.39 9.97
C GLY A 55 -12.98 9.33 8.60
N GLN A 56 -14.30 9.42 8.58
CA GLN A 56 -15.02 9.55 7.33
C GLN A 56 -14.58 10.87 6.68
N GLY A 57 -14.30 10.81 5.39
CA GLY A 57 -13.81 11.98 4.70
C GLY A 57 -12.32 12.23 4.87
N ALA A 58 -11.58 11.28 5.43
CA ALA A 58 -10.14 11.42 5.55
C ALA A 58 -9.49 11.65 4.20
N ASP A 59 -8.42 12.44 4.19
CA ASP A 59 -7.64 12.62 2.97
C ASP A 59 -7.04 11.29 2.55
N VAL A 60 -6.91 11.10 1.22
CA VAL A 60 -6.32 9.90 0.66
C VAL A 60 -5.04 10.32 -0.05
N ALA A 61 -3.90 9.92 0.50
CA ALA A 61 -2.61 10.27 -0.08
C ALA A 61 -2.39 9.52 -1.41
N PHE A 62 -2.88 8.30 -1.49
CA PHE A 62 -2.74 7.50 -2.71
C PHE A 62 -3.91 6.53 -2.81
N HIS A 63 -4.63 6.63 -3.90
CA HIS A 63 -5.76 5.77 -4.26
C HIS A 63 -5.35 4.96 -5.48
N PHE A 64 -5.29 3.65 -5.33
CA PHE A 64 -4.92 2.72 -6.38
C PHE A 64 -6.16 1.90 -6.72
N ASN A 65 -6.67 2.01 -7.95
CA ASN A 65 -8.01 1.54 -8.26
C ASN A 65 -8.11 0.82 -9.60
N PRO A 66 -7.83 -0.48 -9.64
CA PRO A 66 -8.07 -1.27 -10.85
C PRO A 66 -9.56 -1.39 -11.15
N ARG A 67 -9.93 -1.24 -12.41
CA ARG A 67 -11.32 -1.27 -12.86
C ARG A 67 -11.48 -2.14 -14.09
N PHE A 68 -12.45 -3.02 -14.04
CA PHE A 68 -12.88 -3.83 -15.19
C PHE A 68 -14.26 -3.42 -15.68
N ASP A 69 -14.89 -2.41 -15.06
CA ASP A 69 -16.22 -1.95 -15.48
C ASP A 69 -16.05 -0.85 -16.52
N GLY A 70 -16.08 -1.21 -17.76
CA GLY A 70 -15.82 -0.33 -18.88
C GLY A 70 -14.52 -0.77 -19.55
N TRP A 71 -13.71 0.18 -20.02
CA TRP A 71 -12.37 -0.16 -20.50
C TRP A 71 -11.51 -0.54 -19.30
N ASP A 72 -10.81 -1.65 -19.45
CA ASP A 72 -9.89 -2.09 -18.39
C ASP A 72 -8.84 -1.01 -18.15
N LYS A 73 -8.68 -0.60 -16.91
CA LYS A 73 -7.72 0.44 -16.57
C LYS A 73 -7.43 0.45 -15.09
N VAL A 74 -6.32 1.03 -14.73
CA VAL A 74 -6.01 1.32 -13.33
C VAL A 74 -5.98 2.82 -13.16
N VAL A 75 -6.76 3.31 -12.21
CA VAL A 75 -6.86 4.72 -11.88
C VAL A 75 -6.06 4.97 -10.61
N LEU A 76 -5.25 6.04 -10.63
CA LEU A 76 -4.42 6.43 -9.50
C LEU A 76 -4.69 7.91 -9.22
N ASN A 77 -4.90 8.26 -7.95
CA ASN A 77 -5.25 9.64 -7.61
C ASN A 77 -4.98 9.90 -6.12
N SER A 78 -5.30 11.10 -5.69
CA SER A 78 -5.29 11.51 -4.30
C SER A 78 -6.56 12.31 -4.04
N LYS A 79 -6.95 12.41 -2.76
CA LYS A 79 -8.12 13.17 -2.37
C LYS A 79 -7.75 14.06 -1.20
N GLN A 80 -8.04 15.35 -1.32
CA GLN A 80 -7.76 16.32 -0.28
C GLN A 80 -8.97 17.21 -0.08
N ASN A 81 -9.35 17.40 1.18
CA ASN A 81 -10.47 18.26 1.53
C ASN A 81 -11.75 17.88 0.77
N GLY A 82 -11.97 16.57 0.61
CA GLY A 82 -13.17 16.06 -0.05
C GLY A 82 -13.12 16.09 -1.57
N SER A 83 -12.03 16.54 -2.17
CA SER A 83 -11.94 16.64 -3.63
C SER A 83 -10.84 15.76 -4.19
N TRP A 84 -11.18 15.03 -5.25
CA TRP A 84 -10.19 14.23 -5.99
C TRP A 84 -9.28 15.16 -6.79
N GLY A 85 -8.00 14.79 -6.85
CA GLY A 85 -7.02 15.54 -7.62
C GLY A 85 -7.00 15.09 -9.08
N ASN A 86 -5.88 15.36 -9.74
CA ASN A 86 -5.70 15.01 -11.15
C ASN A 86 -5.47 13.50 -11.26
N GLU A 87 -6.36 12.84 -11.99
CA GLU A 87 -6.30 11.40 -12.15
C GLU A 87 -5.14 11.00 -13.05
N GLU A 88 -4.36 9.99 -12.61
CA GLU A 88 -3.41 9.30 -13.47
C GLU A 88 -4.06 7.98 -13.86
N ARG A 89 -3.84 7.55 -15.10
CA ARG A 89 -4.57 6.42 -15.64
C ARG A 89 -3.64 5.54 -16.45
N LYS A 90 -3.67 4.23 -16.18
CA LYS A 90 -2.93 3.24 -16.96
C LYS A 90 -3.96 2.37 -17.66
N MET A 91 -3.89 2.33 -18.99
CA MET A 91 -4.82 1.53 -19.77
C MET A 91 -4.39 0.07 -19.90
N SER A 92 -3.27 -0.31 -19.30
CA SER A 92 -2.88 -1.71 -19.19
C SER A 92 -3.39 -2.27 -17.87
N MET A 93 -3.87 -3.51 -17.88
CA MET A 93 -4.44 -4.14 -16.69
C MET A 93 -3.55 -5.29 -16.25
N PRO A 94 -2.86 -5.16 -15.10
CA PRO A 94 -1.97 -6.22 -14.65
C PRO A 94 -2.68 -7.32 -13.87
N PHE A 95 -3.95 -7.14 -13.57
CA PHE A 95 -4.74 -8.13 -12.82
C PHE A 95 -5.61 -8.92 -13.79
N HIS A 96 -5.97 -10.15 -13.39
CA HIS A 96 -6.86 -11.00 -14.18
C HIS A 96 -7.99 -11.48 -13.30
N LYS A 97 -9.22 -11.43 -13.82
CA LYS A 97 -10.40 -11.87 -13.06
C LYS A 97 -10.22 -13.33 -12.66
N GLY A 98 -10.51 -13.62 -11.40
CA GLY A 98 -10.41 -14.98 -10.87
C GLY A 98 -9.00 -15.43 -10.53
N ALA A 99 -7.98 -14.60 -10.74
CA ALA A 99 -6.59 -15.02 -10.57
C ALA A 99 -5.96 -14.41 -9.32
N ALA A 100 -5.08 -15.18 -8.70
CA ALA A 100 -4.27 -14.70 -7.59
C ALA A 100 -3.27 -13.65 -8.08
N PHE A 101 -2.94 -12.72 -7.21
CA PHE A 101 -1.97 -11.68 -7.52
C PHE A 101 -1.11 -11.36 -6.30
N GLU A 102 0.05 -10.78 -6.61
CA GLU A 102 0.94 -10.19 -5.63
C GLU A 102 1.04 -8.72 -5.97
N LEU A 103 0.78 -7.87 -5.00
CA LEU A 103 0.77 -6.42 -5.20
C LEU A 103 1.66 -5.80 -4.14
N VAL A 104 2.68 -5.08 -4.58
CA VAL A 104 3.64 -4.46 -3.67
C VAL A 104 3.67 -2.96 -3.90
N PHE A 105 3.57 -2.22 -2.81
CA PHE A 105 3.78 -0.78 -2.81
C PHE A 105 5.08 -0.49 -2.09
N MET A 106 6.05 0.04 -2.81
CA MET A 106 7.34 0.42 -2.22
C MET A 106 7.33 1.91 -1.96
N VAL A 107 7.58 2.28 -0.72
CA VAL A 107 7.58 3.69 -0.33
C VAL A 107 8.96 4.27 -0.60
N MET A 108 9.06 5.06 -1.65
CA MET A 108 10.31 5.71 -2.02
C MET A 108 10.28 7.15 -1.53
N MET A 109 11.42 7.82 -1.61
CA MET A 109 11.49 9.20 -1.13
C MET A 109 10.52 10.12 -1.83
N GLU A 110 10.35 9.97 -3.15
CA GLU A 110 9.55 10.91 -3.93
C GLU A 110 8.28 10.32 -4.52
N HIS A 111 8.08 9.02 -4.40
CA HIS A 111 6.92 8.37 -4.98
C HIS A 111 6.64 7.03 -4.33
N PHE A 112 5.44 6.51 -4.60
CA PHE A 112 5.12 5.10 -4.38
C PHE A 112 5.47 4.36 -5.65
N LYS A 113 6.22 3.28 -5.54
CA LYS A 113 6.46 2.40 -6.68
C LYS A 113 5.55 1.19 -6.56
N VAL A 114 4.74 0.96 -7.59
CA VAL A 114 3.78 -0.14 -7.59
C VAL A 114 4.34 -1.27 -8.44
N VAL A 115 4.36 -2.47 -7.87
CA VAL A 115 4.85 -3.67 -8.54
C VAL A 115 3.74 -4.72 -8.47
N VAL A 116 3.35 -5.28 -9.61
CA VAL A 116 2.31 -6.31 -9.67
C VAL A 116 2.90 -7.58 -10.24
N ASN A 117 2.78 -8.67 -9.49
CA ASN A 117 3.30 -9.97 -9.89
C ASN A 117 4.76 -9.90 -10.34
N GLY A 118 5.56 -9.14 -9.58
CA GLY A 118 6.99 -9.00 -9.82
C GLY A 118 7.37 -8.03 -10.91
N THR A 119 6.42 -7.41 -11.59
CA THR A 119 6.69 -6.48 -12.69
C THR A 119 6.37 -5.05 -12.27
N PRO A 120 7.33 -4.11 -12.41
CA PRO A 120 7.04 -2.70 -12.13
C PRO A 120 5.87 -2.22 -12.98
N PHE A 121 4.93 -1.55 -12.33
CA PHE A 121 3.71 -1.11 -13.00
C PHE A 121 3.63 0.42 -13.14
N HIS A 122 3.87 1.14 -12.06
CA HIS A 122 3.70 2.60 -12.06
C HIS A 122 4.44 3.23 -10.90
N GLU A 123 4.78 4.52 -11.04
CA GLU A 123 5.33 5.32 -9.97
C GLU A 123 4.40 6.51 -9.75
N PHE A 124 3.87 6.64 -8.55
CA PHE A 124 2.95 7.72 -8.20
C PHE A 124 3.66 8.70 -7.27
N LYS A 125 3.93 9.91 -7.78
CA LYS A 125 4.62 10.92 -6.98
C LYS A 125 3.80 11.32 -5.77
N HIS A 126 4.47 11.52 -4.64
CA HIS A 126 3.78 11.95 -3.43
C HIS A 126 3.16 13.33 -3.64
N ARG A 127 1.88 13.44 -3.37
CA ARG A 127 1.13 14.70 -3.38
C ARG A 127 0.86 15.17 -1.97
N ILE A 128 0.79 14.24 -1.04
CA ILE A 128 0.66 14.47 0.40
C ILE A 128 1.92 13.88 1.02
N PRO A 129 2.55 14.56 1.98
CA PRO A 129 3.75 13.99 2.62
C PRO A 129 3.46 12.59 3.14
N LEU A 130 4.35 11.65 2.82
CA LEU A 130 4.13 10.25 3.20
C LEU A 130 4.02 10.06 4.70
N GLN A 131 4.66 10.94 5.49
CA GLN A 131 4.64 10.86 6.94
C GLN A 131 3.27 11.12 7.52
N MET A 132 2.36 11.69 6.76
CA MET A 132 1.00 11.96 7.22
C MET A 132 0.09 10.75 7.09
N VAL A 133 0.51 9.73 6.35
CA VAL A 133 -0.31 8.54 6.15
C VAL A 133 -0.28 7.66 7.39
N THR A 134 -1.45 7.30 7.87
CA THR A 134 -1.58 6.49 9.09
C THR A 134 -2.31 5.19 8.88
N HIS A 135 -3.16 5.09 7.85
CA HIS A 135 -4.05 3.94 7.68
C HIS A 135 -4.00 3.39 6.26
N LEU A 136 -4.23 2.08 6.16
CA LEU A 136 -4.39 1.38 4.90
C LEU A 136 -5.81 0.88 4.80
N HIS A 137 -6.46 1.15 3.68
CA HIS A 137 -7.86 0.79 3.46
C HIS A 137 -7.97 0.03 2.14
N VAL A 138 -8.45 -1.20 2.22
CA VAL A 138 -8.61 -2.07 1.04
C VAL A 138 -10.04 -2.57 1.01
N ASP A 139 -10.71 -2.43 -0.13
CA ASP A 139 -12.05 -2.95 -0.29
C ASP A 139 -12.35 -3.17 -1.77
N GLY A 140 -13.43 -3.85 -2.06
CA GLY A 140 -13.90 -4.09 -3.41
C GLY A 140 -13.99 -5.58 -3.74
N ASP A 141 -13.87 -5.87 -5.02
CA ASP A 141 -14.16 -7.20 -5.54
C ASP A 141 -12.89 -8.07 -5.57
N LEU A 142 -12.40 -8.39 -4.40
CA LEU A 142 -11.22 -9.24 -4.24
C LEU A 142 -11.35 -10.06 -2.97
N MET A 143 -10.57 -11.12 -2.91
CA MET A 143 -10.31 -11.82 -1.66
C MET A 143 -8.92 -11.40 -1.22
N LEU A 144 -8.79 -10.86 -0.03
CA LEU A 144 -7.51 -10.40 0.50
C LEU A 144 -6.94 -11.50 1.40
N GLN A 145 -5.80 -12.05 1.00
CA GLN A 145 -5.22 -13.17 1.71
C GLN A 145 -4.21 -12.72 2.76
N SER A 146 -3.36 -11.78 2.44
CA SER A 146 -2.34 -11.33 3.39
C SER A 146 -1.87 -9.92 3.08
N ILE A 147 -1.45 -9.22 4.13
CA ILE A 147 -0.77 -7.93 4.03
C ILE A 147 0.40 -7.96 4.98
N ASN A 148 1.58 -7.58 4.50
CA ASN A 148 2.77 -7.52 5.32
C ASN A 148 3.49 -6.20 5.09
N PHE A 149 3.99 -5.63 6.17
CA PHE A 149 4.75 -4.37 6.15
C PHE A 149 6.20 -4.73 6.42
N ILE A 150 7.08 -4.45 5.46
CA ILE A 150 8.46 -4.93 5.50
C ILE A 150 9.42 -3.77 5.31
N GLY A 151 10.50 -3.75 6.09
CA GLY A 151 11.56 -2.77 5.92
C GLY A 151 11.21 -1.41 6.47
N GLY A 152 11.97 -0.40 6.05
CA GLY A 152 11.73 0.96 6.49
C GLY A 152 11.92 1.13 7.98
N GLN A 153 12.97 0.56 8.56
CA GLN A 153 13.18 0.63 9.98
C GLN A 153 13.19 2.07 10.47
N PRO A 154 12.52 2.35 11.58
CA PRO A 154 12.58 3.70 12.13
C PRO A 154 14.01 4.01 12.50
N PRO A 155 14.42 5.23 12.33
CA PRO A 155 15.73 5.59 12.79
C PRO A 155 15.76 5.45 14.27
N SER A 156 16.60 5.01 14.78
CA SER A 156 16.76 4.95 16.05
C SER A 156 15.93 4.22 16.86
N ASN A 157 15.27 4.00 17.01
CA ASN A 157 14.73 3.42 17.82
C ASN A 157 15.10 2.18 18.05
N GLN A 158 15.38 1.59 17.30
CA GLN A 158 15.76 0.44 17.43
C GLN A 158 17.07 0.32 17.58
N MET A 159 17.67 1.20 17.49
CA MET A 159 18.88 1.06 17.50
C MET A 159 19.32 1.44 18.62
N PRO A 160 19.81 0.96 19.20
CA PRO A 160 20.31 1.31 20.34
C PRO A 160 21.23 2.37 20.24
N MET A 161 21.00 2.93 20.34
CA MET A 161 21.55 3.72 19.89
C MET A 161 22.45 3.99 20.46
N PRO A 162 22.99 3.96 20.58
CA PRO A 162 23.72 4.30 20.81
C PRO A 162 23.89 5.14 21.09
N ALA A 163 23.70 5.39 21.38
CA ALA A 163 23.86 6.01 21.09
C ALA A 163 24.00 6.66 21.05
N LYS A 164 23.84 6.84 21.26
CA LYS A 164 23.90 7.51 20.62
C LYS A 164 24.19 7.88 20.45
N ALA A 165 24.47 8.00 20.99
CA ALA A 165 24.70 8.39 20.20
C ALA A 165 24.69 8.83 20.01
N TYR A 166 24.58 8.97 20.32
CA TYR A 166 24.51 9.52 19.49
C TYR A 166 24.67 9.90 19.60
N PRO A 167 25.00 10.12 19.82
CA PRO A 167 25.00 10.72 19.34
C PRO A 167 24.95 11.05 19.28
N SER A 168 25.10 11.14 19.56
CA SER A 168 25.08 11.50 18.94
C SER A 168 25.12 11.78 18.70
N PRO A 169 25.45 12.03 18.90
CA PRO A 169 25.46 12.46 18.28
C PRO A 169 25.53 12.66 18.14
N GLY A 170 25.76 12.81 18.41
CA GLY A 170 25.89 13.04 17.81
C GLY A 170 25.84 12.96 17.73
N GLN A 171 25.77 12.95 17.76
CA GLN A 171 25.70 12.81 17.37
C GLN A 171 25.52 12.98 17.18
#